data_188acaa59d5debd5fff6adc0c028c7fc
#
_entry.id   188acaa59d5debd5fff6adc0c028c7fc
#
_cell.length_a   1.000
_cell.length_b   1.000
_cell.length_c   1.000
_cell.angle_alpha   90.00
_cell.angle_beta   90.00
_cell.angle_gamma   90.00
#
_symmetry.space_group_name_H-M   'P 1'
#
loop_
_entity.id
_entity.type
_entity.pdbx_description
1 polymer ?
#
loop_
_entity_poly.entity_id
_entity_poly.type
_entity_poly.pdbx_seq_one_letter_code
_entity_poly.pdbx_strand_id
1 'polypeptide(L)'
;MSKRYRRAVAGCSNERIGPGRVREPLSPRENHALDHAMQNGYVPYQDDRWAEACEIWLPLWERFLEVIRSRGIRGVDGLEVGPDTVYSGLQAFCNWFQDLADALENAAVKDPSWWPKVLEYSKEFRERLPESNGLHLVNMAVLEARALDGIGRRAEAEMTLERTVVEYPTSEWAWASWGDFWSGDDFGWSGAADREKARAIYQRGLSAGVEDPDILLERLQSLAQGPEPGTQETPE
;
A
#
# COMPACT_ATOMS: atom_id res chain seq x y z
N MET A 1 -10.76 11.22 -16.23
CA MET A 1 -9.46 10.81 -15.62
C MET A 1 -9.74 10.58 -14.14
N SER A 2 -9.78 9.32 -13.71
CA SER A 2 -9.98 8.96 -12.29
C SER A 2 -8.89 9.64 -11.46
N LYS A 3 -9.28 10.37 -10.39
CA LYS A 3 -8.34 10.87 -9.38
C LYS A 3 -7.87 9.64 -8.58
N ARG A 4 -6.93 8.88 -9.18
CA ARG A 4 -6.35 7.72 -8.52
C ARG A 4 -5.81 8.13 -7.16
N TYR A 5 -6.16 7.36 -6.18
CA TYR A 5 -5.63 7.42 -4.82
C TYR A 5 -4.09 7.35 -4.90
N ARG A 6 -3.42 8.50 -4.71
CA ARG A 6 -1.97 8.48 -4.57
C ARG A 6 -1.68 7.98 -3.17
N ARG A 7 -1.15 6.76 -3.08
CA ARG A 7 -0.56 6.31 -1.82
C ARG A 7 0.48 7.32 -1.36
N ALA A 8 0.52 7.56 -0.06
CA ALA A 8 1.62 8.33 0.50
C ALA A 8 2.92 7.59 0.17
N VAL A 9 3.83 8.26 -0.53
CA VAL A 9 5.14 7.70 -0.82
C VAL A 9 5.98 7.88 0.45
N ALA A 10 6.12 6.80 1.23
CA ALA A 10 7.06 6.78 2.33
C ALA A 10 8.46 6.80 1.73
N GLY A 11 9.17 7.91 1.90
CA GLY A 11 10.61 7.91 1.70
C GLY A 11 11.27 6.91 2.65
N CYS A 12 12.36 6.27 2.21
CA CYS A 12 13.17 5.45 3.11
C CYS A 12 13.71 6.35 4.21
N SER A 13 13.20 6.24 5.42
CA SER A 13 13.65 7.06 6.54
C SER A 13 15.03 6.60 6.99
N ASN A 14 15.96 7.55 7.10
CA ASN A 14 17.31 7.33 7.66
C ASN A 14 17.29 7.31 9.21
N GLU A 15 16.23 6.82 9.84
CA GLU A 15 16.20 6.69 11.29
C GLU A 15 17.18 5.61 11.72
N ARG A 16 18.12 5.97 12.60
CA ARG A 16 19.16 5.06 13.10
C ARG A 16 18.51 3.95 13.89
N ILE A 17 18.54 2.75 13.33
CA ILE A 17 18.23 1.53 14.07
C ILE A 17 19.29 1.38 15.16
N GLY A 18 18.85 1.07 16.39
CA GLY A 18 19.76 0.74 17.50
C GLY A 18 20.69 -0.43 17.16
N PRO A 19 21.70 -0.78 18.00
CA PRO A 19 22.72 -1.75 17.68
C PRO A 19 22.08 -3.14 17.43
N GLY A 20 21.73 -3.37 16.15
CA GLY A 20 21.24 -4.64 15.64
C GLY A 20 22.39 -5.60 15.36
N ARG A 21 22.08 -6.88 15.23
CA ARG A 21 23.04 -7.89 14.74
C ARG A 21 23.53 -7.45 13.36
N VAL A 22 24.85 -7.42 13.18
CA VAL A 22 25.50 -7.27 11.86
C VAL A 22 24.92 -8.37 10.96
N ARG A 23 24.27 -7.96 9.85
CA ARG A 23 23.73 -8.88 8.85
C ARG A 23 24.70 -8.96 7.69
N GLU A 24 24.97 -10.18 7.24
CA GLU A 24 25.83 -10.35 6.08
C GLU A 24 25.13 -9.84 4.82
N PRO A 25 25.79 -9.02 3.99
CA PRO A 25 25.29 -8.64 2.67
C PRO A 25 25.00 -9.89 1.81
N LEU A 26 24.11 -9.74 0.84
CA LEU A 26 23.98 -10.73 -0.22
C LEU A 26 25.28 -10.84 -0.99
N SER A 27 25.62 -12.06 -1.46
CA SER A 27 26.74 -12.20 -2.36
C SER A 27 26.51 -11.34 -3.63
N PRO A 28 27.58 -10.85 -4.30
CA PRO A 28 27.44 -10.05 -5.51
C PRO A 28 26.57 -10.74 -6.58
N ARG A 29 26.63 -12.07 -6.66
CA ARG A 29 25.84 -12.86 -7.62
C ARG A 29 24.35 -12.86 -7.25
N GLU A 30 24.02 -13.06 -5.97
CA GLU A 30 22.62 -13.05 -5.49
C GLU A 30 22.02 -11.65 -5.63
N ASN A 31 22.76 -10.63 -5.20
CA ASN A 31 22.33 -9.24 -5.30
C ASN A 31 22.04 -8.84 -6.76
N HIS A 32 22.98 -9.17 -7.68
CA HIS A 32 22.80 -8.92 -9.11
C HIS A 32 21.57 -9.67 -9.68
N ALA A 33 21.33 -10.92 -9.26
CA ALA A 33 20.20 -11.70 -9.74
C ALA A 33 18.84 -11.14 -9.27
N LEU A 34 18.76 -10.59 -8.03
CA LEU A 34 17.56 -9.93 -7.52
C LEU A 34 17.34 -8.59 -8.23
N ASP A 35 18.40 -7.77 -8.36
CA ASP A 35 18.33 -6.48 -9.04
C ASP A 35 17.92 -6.64 -10.52
N HIS A 36 18.53 -7.58 -11.24
CA HIS A 36 18.17 -7.85 -12.63
C HIS A 36 16.69 -8.27 -12.78
N ALA A 37 16.18 -9.14 -11.91
CA ALA A 37 14.78 -9.53 -11.93
C ALA A 37 13.86 -8.34 -11.61
N MET A 38 14.26 -7.48 -10.67
CA MET A 38 13.53 -6.25 -10.34
C MET A 38 13.44 -5.31 -11.55
N GLN A 39 14.57 -5.04 -12.22
CA GLN A 39 14.62 -4.18 -13.39
C GLN A 39 13.79 -4.72 -14.57
N ASN A 40 13.78 -6.04 -14.78
CA ASN A 40 12.96 -6.65 -15.83
C ASN A 40 11.46 -6.40 -15.65
N GLY A 41 10.95 -6.32 -14.43
CA GLY A 41 9.56 -6.03 -14.16
C GLY A 41 9.19 -4.55 -14.39
N TYR A 42 10.16 -3.64 -14.30
CA TYR A 42 9.90 -2.23 -14.61
C TYR A 42 9.59 -1.97 -16.09
N VAL A 43 10.04 -2.83 -17.00
CA VAL A 43 9.76 -2.70 -18.45
C VAL A 43 8.24 -2.76 -18.70
N PRO A 44 7.51 -3.81 -18.33
CA PRO A 44 6.05 -3.83 -18.48
C PRO A 44 5.34 -2.84 -17.54
N TYR A 45 5.87 -2.57 -16.33
CA TYR A 45 5.29 -1.63 -15.38
C TYR A 45 5.17 -0.22 -15.97
N GLN A 46 6.20 0.28 -16.64
CA GLN A 46 6.21 1.61 -17.27
C GLN A 46 5.23 1.73 -18.44
N ASP A 47 4.85 0.61 -19.04
CA ASP A 47 3.90 0.53 -20.17
C ASP A 47 2.46 0.21 -19.70
N ASP A 48 2.13 0.35 -18.39
CA ASP A 48 0.83 0.00 -17.80
C ASP A 48 0.40 -1.47 -18.02
N ARG A 49 1.36 -2.36 -18.30
CA ARG A 49 1.15 -3.81 -18.43
C ARG A 49 1.32 -4.49 -17.06
N TRP A 50 0.42 -4.11 -16.14
CA TRP A 50 0.51 -4.43 -14.71
C TRP A 50 0.59 -5.93 -14.42
N ALA A 51 -0.24 -6.73 -15.08
CA ALA A 51 -0.24 -8.18 -14.90
C ALA A 51 1.11 -8.81 -15.27
N GLU A 52 1.72 -8.37 -16.38
CA GLU A 52 3.05 -8.86 -16.79
C GLU A 52 4.14 -8.45 -15.79
N ALA A 53 4.09 -7.24 -15.26
CA ALA A 53 4.99 -6.81 -14.20
C ALA A 53 4.85 -7.70 -12.95
N CYS A 54 3.60 -7.98 -12.54
CA CYS A 54 3.31 -8.86 -11.41
C CYS A 54 3.81 -10.30 -11.63
N GLU A 55 3.69 -10.85 -12.83
CA GLU A 55 4.20 -12.19 -13.16
C GLU A 55 5.73 -12.30 -13.00
N ILE A 56 6.47 -11.19 -13.23
CA ILE A 56 7.91 -11.12 -13.01
C ILE A 56 8.23 -10.89 -11.54
N TRP A 57 7.48 -10.00 -10.87
CA TRP A 57 7.80 -9.53 -9.53
C TRP A 57 7.29 -10.44 -8.39
N LEU A 58 6.22 -11.21 -8.58
CA LEU A 58 5.77 -12.15 -7.54
C LEU A 58 6.80 -13.24 -7.23
N PRO A 59 7.42 -13.90 -8.22
CA PRO A 59 8.54 -14.82 -7.93
C PRO A 59 9.75 -14.12 -7.28
N LEU A 60 9.99 -12.85 -7.60
CA LEU A 60 11.03 -12.05 -6.94
C LEU A 60 10.68 -11.75 -5.48
N TRP A 61 9.40 -11.45 -5.19
CA TRP A 61 8.91 -11.28 -3.82
C TRP A 61 9.19 -12.51 -2.96
N GLU A 62 8.87 -13.70 -3.46
CA GLU A 62 9.17 -14.95 -2.76
C GLU A 62 10.67 -15.10 -2.42
N ARG A 63 11.56 -14.72 -3.35
CA ARG A 63 13.00 -14.73 -3.10
C ARG A 63 13.40 -13.71 -2.01
N PHE A 64 12.81 -12.53 -1.99
CA PHE A 64 13.04 -11.57 -0.90
C PHE A 64 12.53 -12.10 0.44
N LEU A 65 11.40 -12.81 0.47
CA LEU A 65 10.90 -13.46 1.67
C LEU A 65 11.86 -14.53 2.23
N GLU A 66 12.54 -15.27 1.36
CA GLU A 66 13.59 -16.20 1.77
C GLU A 66 14.78 -15.47 2.42
N VAL A 67 15.21 -14.34 1.83
CA VAL A 67 16.26 -13.47 2.39
C VAL A 67 15.81 -12.91 3.75
N ILE A 68 14.61 -12.34 3.83
CA ILE A 68 14.02 -11.78 5.04
C ILE A 68 14.01 -12.84 6.16
N ARG A 69 13.51 -14.03 5.87
CA ARG A 69 13.41 -15.14 6.82
C ARG A 69 14.79 -15.63 7.26
N SER A 70 15.69 -15.91 6.33
CA SER A 70 17.03 -16.46 6.63
C SER A 70 17.89 -15.51 7.48
N ARG A 71 17.66 -14.19 7.35
CA ARG A 71 18.43 -13.16 8.06
C ARG A 71 17.70 -12.56 9.27
N GLY A 72 16.50 -13.05 9.58
CA GLY A 72 15.69 -12.57 10.70
C GLY A 72 15.34 -11.09 10.57
N ILE A 73 15.09 -10.61 9.34
CA ILE A 73 14.67 -9.24 9.06
C ILE A 73 13.19 -9.13 9.41
N ARG A 74 12.82 -8.04 10.08
CA ARG A 74 11.44 -7.81 10.53
C ARG A 74 10.87 -6.45 10.09
N GLY A 75 11.67 -5.61 9.45
CA GLY A 75 11.28 -4.32 8.89
C GLY A 75 12.05 -4.03 7.60
N VAL A 76 11.50 -3.19 6.75
CA VAL A 76 12.08 -2.80 5.45
C VAL A 76 13.51 -2.25 5.62
N ASP A 77 13.74 -1.44 6.64
CA ASP A 77 15.05 -0.86 6.91
C ASP A 77 16.14 -1.92 7.16
N GLY A 78 15.75 -3.11 7.62
CA GLY A 78 16.68 -4.22 7.80
C GLY A 78 17.29 -4.77 6.50
N LEU A 79 16.75 -4.40 5.35
CA LEU A 79 17.30 -4.77 4.03
C LEU A 79 18.26 -3.72 3.47
N GLU A 80 18.06 -2.43 3.74
CA GLU A 80 18.66 -1.35 2.94
C GLU A 80 19.42 -0.29 3.74
N VAL A 81 19.26 -0.21 5.06
CA VAL A 81 19.76 0.91 5.85
C VAL A 81 21.02 0.55 6.63
N GLY A 82 22.05 1.42 6.50
CA GLY A 82 23.25 1.40 7.32
C GLY A 82 24.41 0.59 6.75
N PRO A 83 25.47 0.41 7.55
CA PRO A 83 26.68 -0.29 7.11
C PRO A 83 26.45 -1.79 6.85
N ASP A 84 25.32 -2.31 7.28
CA ASP A 84 24.93 -3.72 7.20
C ASP A 84 23.83 -3.94 6.14
N THR A 85 23.82 -3.12 5.08
CA THR A 85 22.88 -3.24 3.97
C THR A 85 22.94 -4.65 3.37
N VAL A 86 21.80 -5.35 3.42
CA VAL A 86 21.68 -6.73 2.92
C VAL A 86 21.52 -6.75 1.40
N TYR A 87 20.68 -5.84 0.88
CA TYR A 87 20.42 -5.69 -0.56
C TYR A 87 20.83 -4.30 -1.03
N SER A 88 21.51 -4.24 -2.17
CA SER A 88 21.92 -3.01 -2.83
C SER A 88 21.74 -3.13 -4.34
N GLY A 89 20.63 -2.67 -4.86
CA GLY A 89 20.30 -2.66 -6.29
C GLY A 89 20.23 -1.25 -6.85
N LEU A 90 19.89 -1.15 -8.14
CA LEU A 90 19.63 0.12 -8.82
C LEU A 90 18.36 0.79 -8.27
N GLN A 91 17.38 -0.02 -7.88
CA GLN A 91 16.17 0.44 -7.21
C GLN A 91 16.18 -0.04 -5.76
N ALA A 92 15.82 0.86 -4.85
CA ALA A 92 15.66 0.54 -3.46
C ALA A 92 14.49 -0.44 -3.23
N PHE A 93 14.67 -1.40 -2.33
CA PHE A 93 13.61 -2.35 -1.98
C PHE A 93 12.36 -1.62 -1.46
N CYS A 94 12.55 -0.54 -0.68
CA CYS A 94 11.46 0.23 -0.11
C CYS A 94 10.57 0.93 -1.17
N ASN A 95 11.08 1.24 -2.34
CA ASN A 95 10.29 1.73 -3.46
C ASN A 95 9.65 0.56 -4.21
N TRP A 96 10.46 -0.46 -4.52
CA TRP A 96 9.99 -1.58 -5.34
C TRP A 96 8.81 -2.34 -4.74
N PHE A 97 8.80 -2.62 -3.43
CA PHE A 97 7.65 -3.32 -2.85
C PHE A 97 6.35 -2.51 -2.93
N GLN A 98 6.45 -1.17 -2.93
CA GLN A 98 5.31 -0.28 -3.13
C GLN A 98 4.87 -0.28 -4.61
N ASP A 99 5.82 -0.29 -5.54
CA ASP A 99 5.54 -0.41 -6.97
C ASP A 99 4.88 -1.77 -7.31
N LEU A 100 5.31 -2.87 -6.66
CA LEU A 100 4.64 -4.17 -6.77
C LEU A 100 3.20 -4.11 -6.21
N ALA A 101 3.00 -3.46 -5.08
CA ALA A 101 1.67 -3.24 -4.51
C ALA A 101 0.76 -2.47 -5.47
N ASP A 102 1.29 -1.43 -6.11
CA ASP A 102 0.58 -0.62 -7.10
C ASP A 102 0.27 -1.43 -8.37
N ALA A 103 1.23 -2.19 -8.87
CA ALA A 103 1.02 -3.08 -10.02
C ALA A 103 -0.06 -4.12 -9.75
N LEU A 104 -0.04 -4.76 -8.58
CA LEU A 104 -1.05 -5.75 -8.16
C LEU A 104 -2.44 -5.13 -8.09
N GLU A 105 -2.58 -3.96 -7.48
CA GLU A 105 -3.86 -3.26 -7.39
C GLU A 105 -4.38 -2.87 -8.78
N ASN A 106 -3.53 -2.29 -9.64
CA ASN A 106 -3.92 -1.91 -10.99
C ASN A 106 -4.27 -3.13 -11.87
N ALA A 107 -3.56 -4.26 -11.71
CA ALA A 107 -3.92 -5.52 -12.36
C ALA A 107 -5.30 -5.99 -11.89
N ALA A 108 -5.59 -5.93 -10.58
CA ALA A 108 -6.87 -6.36 -10.00
C ALA A 108 -8.04 -5.45 -10.38
N VAL A 109 -7.80 -4.15 -10.57
CA VAL A 109 -8.82 -3.23 -11.09
C VAL A 109 -9.19 -3.56 -12.54
N LYS A 110 -8.22 -4.00 -13.36
CA LYS A 110 -8.46 -4.41 -14.75
C LYS A 110 -9.05 -5.82 -14.86
N ASP A 111 -8.58 -6.74 -14.01
CA ASP A 111 -9.03 -8.13 -13.93
C ASP A 111 -9.20 -8.53 -12.46
N PRO A 112 -10.47 -8.62 -11.98
CA PRO A 112 -10.76 -8.95 -10.59
C PRO A 112 -10.19 -10.29 -10.10
N SER A 113 -9.77 -11.19 -10.98
CA SER A 113 -9.11 -12.45 -10.61
C SER A 113 -7.78 -12.26 -9.87
N TRP A 114 -7.21 -11.05 -9.90
CA TRP A 114 -5.98 -10.70 -9.19
C TRP A 114 -6.19 -10.31 -7.72
N TRP A 115 -7.42 -9.95 -7.28
CA TRP A 115 -7.66 -9.55 -5.89
C TRP A 115 -7.19 -10.55 -4.83
N PRO A 116 -7.33 -11.88 -5.03
CA PRO A 116 -6.77 -12.85 -4.08
C PRO A 116 -5.25 -12.73 -3.90
N LYS A 117 -4.50 -12.44 -4.98
CA LYS A 117 -3.03 -12.24 -4.93
C LYS A 117 -2.66 -10.94 -4.20
N VAL A 118 -3.45 -9.87 -4.41
CA VAL A 118 -3.30 -8.60 -3.65
C VAL A 118 -3.47 -8.85 -2.15
N LEU A 119 -4.51 -9.64 -1.79
CA LEU A 119 -4.79 -9.99 -0.40
C LEU A 119 -3.66 -10.81 0.23
N GLU A 120 -3.16 -11.81 -0.48
CA GLU A 120 -2.03 -12.63 -0.04
C GLU A 120 -0.79 -11.79 0.20
N TYR A 121 -0.39 -10.99 -0.80
CA TYR A 121 0.78 -10.13 -0.75
C TYR A 121 0.72 -9.13 0.42
N SER A 122 -0.39 -8.42 0.60
CA SER A 122 -0.54 -7.41 1.64
C SER A 122 -0.48 -8.00 3.05
N LYS A 123 -1.10 -9.16 3.27
CA LYS A 123 -1.03 -9.91 4.53
C LYS A 123 0.37 -10.40 4.81
N GLU A 124 0.99 -11.03 3.82
CA GLU A 124 2.33 -11.59 3.97
C GLU A 124 3.36 -10.51 4.28
N PHE A 125 3.28 -9.34 3.63
CA PHE A 125 4.13 -8.20 3.98
C PHE A 125 3.99 -7.83 5.46
N ARG A 126 2.77 -7.66 5.96
CA ARG A 126 2.51 -7.26 7.35
C ARG A 126 2.96 -8.33 8.36
N GLU A 127 2.84 -9.60 8.01
CA GLU A 127 3.30 -10.71 8.84
C GLU A 127 4.82 -10.83 8.90
N ARG A 128 5.50 -10.63 7.78
CA ARG A 128 6.94 -10.82 7.65
C ARG A 128 7.75 -9.60 8.05
N LEU A 129 7.22 -8.40 7.85
CA LEU A 129 7.87 -7.13 8.09
C LEU A 129 7.09 -6.22 9.07
N PRO A 130 6.65 -6.74 10.24
CA PRO A 130 5.81 -6.01 11.19
C PRO A 130 6.52 -4.83 11.88
N GLU A 131 7.85 -4.72 11.75
CA GLU A 131 8.66 -3.63 12.30
C GLU A 131 9.01 -2.58 11.25
N SER A 132 8.34 -2.60 10.09
CA SER A 132 8.43 -1.52 9.10
C SER A 132 7.82 -0.23 9.64
N ASN A 133 8.17 0.90 9.02
CA ASN A 133 7.59 2.18 9.44
C ASN A 133 6.05 2.19 9.33
N GLY A 134 5.41 3.02 10.13
CA GLY A 134 3.95 3.07 10.25
C GLY A 134 3.24 3.33 8.93
N LEU A 135 3.81 4.18 8.05
CA LEU A 135 3.21 4.48 6.77
C LEU A 135 3.20 3.27 5.82
N HIS A 136 4.28 2.46 5.80
CA HIS A 136 4.31 1.22 5.02
C HIS A 136 3.24 0.23 5.51
N LEU A 137 3.10 0.10 6.84
CA LEU A 137 2.12 -0.82 7.44
C LEU A 137 0.68 -0.35 7.21
N VAL A 138 0.43 0.96 7.27
CA VAL A 138 -0.88 1.56 6.91
C VAL A 138 -1.19 1.32 5.43
N ASN A 139 -0.25 1.58 4.52
CA ASN A 139 -0.45 1.34 3.09
C ASN A 139 -0.79 -0.12 2.79
N MET A 140 -0.11 -1.07 3.45
CA MET A 140 -0.40 -2.49 3.28
C MET A 140 -1.74 -2.91 3.91
N ALA A 141 -2.14 -2.30 5.03
CA ALA A 141 -3.45 -2.55 5.63
C ALA A 141 -4.60 -2.01 4.75
N VAL A 142 -4.42 -0.84 4.16
CA VAL A 142 -5.37 -0.29 3.18
C VAL A 142 -5.47 -1.18 1.94
N LEU A 143 -4.33 -1.67 1.44
CA LEU A 143 -4.31 -2.59 0.31
C LEU A 143 -5.01 -3.93 0.64
N GLU A 144 -4.82 -4.45 1.85
CA GLU A 144 -5.57 -5.63 2.35
C GLU A 144 -7.07 -5.37 2.35
N ALA A 145 -7.50 -4.21 2.86
CA ALA A 145 -8.92 -3.84 2.87
C ALA A 145 -9.49 -3.71 1.45
N ARG A 146 -8.75 -3.11 0.51
CA ARG A 146 -9.17 -3.01 -0.90
C ARG A 146 -9.32 -4.37 -1.54
N ALA A 147 -8.38 -5.29 -1.27
CA ALA A 147 -8.47 -6.64 -1.78
C ALA A 147 -9.67 -7.41 -1.20
N LEU A 148 -9.95 -7.24 0.11
CA LEU A 148 -11.14 -7.80 0.75
C LEU A 148 -12.43 -7.26 0.13
N ASP A 149 -12.52 -5.95 -0.12
CA ASP A 149 -13.65 -5.33 -0.79
C ASP A 149 -13.81 -5.86 -2.24
N GLY A 150 -12.70 -5.95 -2.98
CA GLY A 150 -12.65 -6.44 -4.35
C GLY A 150 -13.09 -7.91 -4.53
N ILE A 151 -12.93 -8.75 -3.49
CA ILE A 151 -13.45 -10.14 -3.47
C ILE A 151 -14.83 -10.25 -2.79
N GLY A 152 -15.50 -9.12 -2.51
CA GLY A 152 -16.84 -9.07 -1.93
C GLY A 152 -16.91 -9.28 -0.41
N ARG A 153 -15.77 -9.25 0.30
CA ARG A 153 -15.70 -9.38 1.76
C ARG A 153 -15.71 -8.01 2.46
N ARG A 154 -16.69 -7.18 2.08
CA ARG A 154 -16.76 -5.77 2.48
C ARG A 154 -16.75 -5.53 4.00
N ALA A 155 -17.44 -6.39 4.77
CA ALA A 155 -17.43 -6.27 6.23
C ALA A 155 -16.03 -6.45 6.83
N GLU A 156 -15.23 -7.37 6.29
CA GLU A 156 -13.86 -7.59 6.74
C GLU A 156 -12.91 -6.48 6.27
N ALA A 157 -13.18 -5.89 5.10
CA ALA A 157 -12.48 -4.69 4.65
C ALA A 157 -12.66 -3.53 5.65
N GLU A 158 -13.90 -3.25 6.05
CA GLU A 158 -14.19 -2.22 7.05
C GLU A 158 -13.51 -2.52 8.39
N MET A 159 -13.60 -3.75 8.90
CA MET A 159 -12.92 -4.16 10.13
C MET A 159 -11.41 -3.96 10.07
N THR A 160 -10.81 -4.18 8.89
CA THR A 160 -9.37 -3.95 8.68
C THR A 160 -9.04 -2.46 8.77
N LEU A 161 -9.84 -1.58 8.14
CA LEU A 161 -9.66 -0.13 8.21
C LEU A 161 -9.88 0.40 9.63
N GLU A 162 -10.92 -0.08 10.33
CA GLU A 162 -11.19 0.30 11.71
C GLU A 162 -10.03 -0.08 12.64
N ARG A 163 -9.49 -1.30 12.51
CA ARG A 163 -8.31 -1.73 13.25
C ARG A 163 -7.09 -0.86 12.92
N THR A 164 -6.91 -0.49 11.66
CA THR A 164 -5.77 0.32 11.23
C THR A 164 -5.75 1.70 11.90
N VAL A 165 -6.90 2.38 12.05
CA VAL A 165 -6.94 3.65 12.79
C VAL A 165 -6.74 3.50 14.29
N VAL A 166 -7.04 2.33 14.86
CA VAL A 166 -6.73 2.04 16.27
C VAL A 166 -5.23 1.80 16.47
N GLU A 167 -4.57 1.11 15.55
CA GLU A 167 -3.13 0.85 15.57
C GLU A 167 -2.31 2.09 15.24
N TYR A 168 -2.79 2.94 14.33
CA TYR A 168 -2.11 4.15 13.82
C TYR A 168 -3.01 5.40 13.93
N PRO A 169 -3.36 5.84 15.15
CA PRO A 169 -4.38 6.88 15.35
C PRO A 169 -3.95 8.26 14.85
N THR A 170 -2.64 8.53 14.71
CA THR A 170 -2.11 9.79 14.19
C THR A 170 -1.91 9.79 12.67
N SER A 171 -2.14 8.65 12.00
CA SER A 171 -2.01 8.56 10.54
C SER A 171 -3.26 9.12 9.85
N GLU A 172 -3.11 10.26 9.17
CA GLU A 172 -4.15 10.86 8.33
C GLU A 172 -4.61 9.90 7.21
N TRP A 173 -3.69 9.10 6.66
CA TRP A 173 -3.98 8.14 5.59
C TRP A 173 -4.87 6.98 6.06
N ALA A 174 -4.71 6.53 7.30
CA ALA A 174 -5.56 5.50 7.87
C ALA A 174 -7.01 6.01 7.97
N TRP A 175 -7.20 7.22 8.50
CA TRP A 175 -8.51 7.85 8.63
C TRP A 175 -9.12 8.22 7.28
N ALA A 176 -8.32 8.77 6.35
CA ALA A 176 -8.76 9.10 5.00
C ALA A 176 -9.27 7.85 4.28
N SER A 177 -8.51 6.74 4.33
CA SER A 177 -8.90 5.48 3.68
C SER A 177 -10.19 4.90 4.22
N TRP A 178 -10.41 4.98 5.55
CA TRP A 178 -11.67 4.50 6.15
C TRP A 178 -12.86 5.42 5.80
N GLY A 179 -12.66 6.72 5.78
CA GLY A 179 -13.70 7.66 5.34
C GLY A 179 -14.01 7.51 3.84
N ASP A 180 -12.99 7.37 3.00
CA ASP A 180 -13.12 7.15 1.55
C ASP A 180 -13.92 5.88 1.23
N PHE A 181 -13.78 4.83 2.04
CA PHE A 181 -14.57 3.59 1.93
C PHE A 181 -16.10 3.83 1.97
N TRP A 182 -16.54 4.91 2.63
CA TRP A 182 -17.94 5.28 2.77
C TRP A 182 -18.35 6.52 1.97
N SER A 183 -17.41 7.29 1.42
CA SER A 183 -17.70 8.59 0.80
C SER A 183 -18.58 8.49 -0.45
N GLY A 184 -18.45 7.42 -1.22
CA GLY A 184 -19.07 7.27 -2.54
C GLY A 184 -18.36 8.07 -3.63
N ASP A 185 -17.22 8.68 -3.32
CA ASP A 185 -16.35 9.31 -4.30
C ASP A 185 -15.53 8.24 -5.03
N ASP A 186 -15.00 8.57 -6.22
CA ASP A 186 -14.26 7.61 -7.08
C ASP A 186 -12.85 7.30 -6.52
N PHE A 187 -12.81 6.67 -5.35
CA PHE A 187 -11.57 6.16 -4.74
C PHE A 187 -11.38 4.65 -4.96
N GLY A 188 -12.19 4.03 -5.82
CA GLY A 188 -12.08 2.63 -6.18
C GLY A 188 -12.61 1.66 -5.10
N TRP A 189 -13.46 2.12 -4.18
CA TRP A 189 -14.20 1.27 -3.25
C TRP A 189 -15.54 0.83 -3.83
N SER A 190 -15.95 -0.40 -3.53
CA SER A 190 -17.26 -0.93 -3.95
C SER A 190 -18.36 -0.60 -2.94
N GLY A 191 -19.62 -0.74 -3.36
CA GLY A 191 -20.77 -0.69 -2.48
C GLY A 191 -21.39 0.70 -2.31
N ALA A 192 -22.47 0.74 -1.53
CA ALA A 192 -23.25 1.95 -1.32
C ALA A 192 -22.49 2.97 -0.45
N ALA A 193 -22.61 4.24 -0.85
CA ALA A 193 -22.08 5.35 -0.07
C ALA A 193 -22.91 5.61 1.21
N ASP A 194 -22.22 5.98 2.27
CA ASP A 194 -22.77 6.59 3.47
C ASP A 194 -21.94 7.83 3.82
N ARG A 195 -22.30 8.95 3.20
CA ARG A 195 -21.57 10.23 3.32
C ARG A 195 -21.56 10.78 4.74
N GLU A 196 -22.62 10.52 5.54
CA GLU A 196 -22.65 10.92 6.94
C GLU A 196 -21.66 10.12 7.78
N LYS A 197 -21.57 8.81 7.54
CA LYS A 197 -20.57 7.96 8.17
C LYS A 197 -19.15 8.36 7.76
N ALA A 198 -18.92 8.65 6.48
CA ALA A 198 -17.64 9.16 5.99
C ALA A 198 -17.24 10.46 6.70
N ARG A 199 -18.18 11.42 6.79
CA ARG A 199 -17.97 12.69 7.51
C ARG A 199 -17.59 12.46 8.97
N ALA A 200 -18.33 11.59 9.66
CA ALA A 200 -18.05 11.28 11.06
C ALA A 200 -16.65 10.66 11.25
N ILE A 201 -16.20 9.81 10.32
CA ILE A 201 -14.87 9.20 10.35
C ILE A 201 -13.79 10.27 10.17
N TYR A 202 -13.89 11.15 9.16
CA TYR A 202 -12.90 12.22 8.97
C TYR A 202 -12.81 13.16 10.16
N GLN A 203 -13.96 13.53 10.77
CA GLN A 203 -13.99 14.37 11.97
C GLN A 203 -13.34 13.67 13.18
N ARG A 204 -13.52 12.36 13.32
CA ARG A 204 -12.83 11.58 14.35
C ARG A 204 -11.32 11.58 14.14
N GLY A 205 -10.85 11.45 12.89
CA GLY A 205 -9.44 11.55 12.54
C GLY A 205 -8.84 12.91 12.94
N LEU A 206 -9.51 14.01 12.61
CA LEU A 206 -9.09 15.35 13.05
C LEU A 206 -9.05 15.46 14.58
N SER A 207 -10.04 14.88 15.27
CA SER A 207 -10.10 14.88 16.74
C SER A 207 -9.03 14.00 17.38
N ALA A 208 -8.54 12.99 16.67
CA ALA A 208 -7.44 12.12 17.11
C ALA A 208 -6.06 12.80 17.03
N GLY A 209 -5.97 13.97 16.38
CA GLY A 209 -4.73 14.73 16.26
C GLY A 209 -3.76 14.11 15.25
N VAL A 210 -4.23 13.86 14.04
CA VAL A 210 -3.40 13.38 12.93
C VAL A 210 -2.23 14.32 12.65
N GLU A 211 -1.14 13.79 12.11
CA GLU A 211 0.08 14.55 11.85
C GLU A 211 -0.11 15.60 10.75
N ASP A 212 -0.82 15.25 9.67
CA ASP A 212 -1.21 16.17 8.60
C ASP A 212 -2.74 16.16 8.42
N PRO A 213 -3.45 17.20 8.88
CA PRO A 213 -4.90 17.26 8.78
C PRO A 213 -5.43 17.62 7.39
N ASP A 214 -4.59 18.11 6.48
CA ASP A 214 -5.03 18.73 5.23
C ASP A 214 -5.84 17.77 4.35
N ILE A 215 -5.43 16.52 4.26
CA ILE A 215 -6.17 15.51 3.49
C ILE A 215 -7.59 15.28 4.03
N LEU A 216 -7.77 15.26 5.35
CA LEU A 216 -9.09 15.07 5.95
C LEU A 216 -9.99 16.30 5.77
N LEU A 217 -9.40 17.50 5.82
CA LEU A 217 -10.10 18.75 5.55
C LEU A 217 -10.55 18.82 4.09
N GLU A 218 -9.70 18.43 3.14
CA GLU A 218 -10.05 18.33 1.71
C GLU A 218 -11.21 17.34 1.48
N ARG A 219 -11.19 16.17 2.14
CA ARG A 219 -12.27 15.18 2.06
C ARG A 219 -13.59 15.71 2.61
N LEU A 220 -13.55 16.40 3.74
CA LEU A 220 -14.74 17.04 4.32
C LEU A 220 -15.30 18.13 3.42
N GLN A 221 -14.45 18.93 2.79
CA GLN A 221 -14.85 19.94 1.81
C GLN A 221 -15.49 19.30 0.57
N SER A 222 -14.92 18.24 0.02
CA SER A 222 -15.49 17.48 -1.10
C SER A 222 -16.88 16.91 -0.75
N LEU A 223 -17.03 16.35 0.43
CA LEU A 223 -18.33 15.88 0.91
C LEU A 223 -19.38 17.01 1.02
N ALA A 224 -18.97 18.23 1.36
CA ALA A 224 -19.89 19.36 1.49
C ALA A 224 -20.38 19.90 0.14
N GLN A 225 -19.57 19.79 -0.90
CA GLN A 225 -19.90 20.25 -2.26
C GLN A 225 -20.87 19.30 -2.99
N GLY A 226 -21.08 18.10 -2.52
CA GLY A 226 -21.88 17.07 -3.18
C GLY A 226 -21.15 16.42 -4.38
N PRO A 227 -21.71 15.36 -5.00
CA PRO A 227 -21.19 14.87 -6.25
C PRO A 227 -21.29 15.98 -7.29
N GLU A 228 -20.22 16.22 -8.05
CA GLU A 228 -20.30 17.16 -9.18
C GLU A 228 -21.50 16.77 -10.06
N PRO A 229 -22.37 17.72 -10.45
CA PRO A 229 -23.47 17.44 -11.34
C PRO A 229 -22.87 17.17 -12.72
N GLY A 230 -22.51 15.87 -12.90
CA GLY A 230 -21.88 15.59 -14.04
C GLY A 230 -22.16 14.60 -14.91
N THR A 231 -22.14 14.56 -16.09
CA THR A 231 -22.12 13.56 -17.15
C THR A 231 -23.02 12.36 -16.89
N GLN A 232 -24.31 12.62 -16.81
CA GLN A 232 -25.27 11.69 -17.39
C GLN A 232 -24.89 11.57 -18.86
N GLU A 233 -24.15 10.51 -19.20
CA GLU A 233 -24.13 10.02 -20.57
C GLU A 233 -25.59 9.71 -20.91
N THR A 234 -26.21 10.56 -21.72
CA THR A 234 -27.48 10.27 -22.38
C THR A 234 -27.25 9.04 -23.25
N PRO A 235 -27.95 7.94 -23.02
CA PRO A 235 -27.90 6.82 -23.95
C PRO A 235 -28.54 7.27 -25.28
N GLU A 236 -27.76 7.31 -26.36
CA GLU A 236 -28.26 7.30 -27.74
C GLU A 236 -28.73 5.90 -28.14
#